data_1b0e212745ea1e4f3870e04c113f40b3
#
_entry.id   1b0e212745ea1e4f3870e04c113f40b3
#
_cell.length_a   1.000
_cell.length_b   1.000
_cell.length_c   1.000
_cell.angle_alpha   90.00
_cell.angle_beta   90.00
_cell.angle_gamma   90.00
#
_symmetry.space_group_name_H-M   'P 1'
#
loop_
_entity.id
_entity.type
_entity.pdbx_description
1 polymer ?
#
loop_
_entity_poly.entity_id
_entity_poly.type
_entity_poly.pdbx_seq_one_letter_code
_entity_poly.pdbx_strand_id
1 'polypeptide(L)'
;MRYHVIHLKTAFDAEWQQEVFDQTLCDLGVDTIDGTDYYIPSDVLERQISDIQSHISHTAGVTLLDIEACPDENWNATWESEHPMQELPLGVRIIPHCAFGAGHHETTSMMIETLIEAFSHQPSAFRHVLDHGTGTGVLAIYAKRLGAENVLALDIDDKSVTNALENAALNDVTIDVRLSNDQLPVSHNPSPVTHNPYNLILANIHRNILLSFMPQYADALAPEGELWLSGFYEEDAKTLIEAARSYGLQPIETKKNGEWCMIRLKKVRI
;
A
#
# COMPACT_ATOMS: atom_id res chain seq x y z
N MET A 1 -17.27 13.93 4.82
CA MET A 1 -17.93 13.61 3.53
C MET A 1 -19.13 12.76 3.88
N ARG A 2 -20.32 12.98 3.31
CA ARG A 2 -21.49 12.13 3.59
C ARG A 2 -21.51 10.98 2.62
N TYR A 3 -21.96 9.82 3.07
CA TYR A 3 -22.06 8.61 2.27
C TYR A 3 -23.49 8.10 2.22
N HIS A 4 -23.78 7.32 1.19
CA HIS A 4 -24.93 6.44 1.11
C HIS A 4 -24.45 5.00 0.97
N VAL A 5 -25.24 4.09 1.50
CA VAL A 5 -25.06 2.66 1.27
C VAL A 5 -26.14 2.16 0.33
N ILE A 6 -25.75 1.40 -0.67
CA ILE A 6 -26.62 0.72 -1.63
C ILE A 6 -26.64 -0.75 -1.22
N HIS A 7 -27.78 -1.21 -0.69
CA HIS A 7 -27.97 -2.59 -0.29
C HIS A 7 -28.43 -3.41 -1.48
N LEU A 8 -27.65 -4.40 -1.86
CA LEU A 8 -27.95 -5.29 -2.97
C LEU A 8 -28.17 -6.72 -2.49
N LYS A 9 -28.92 -7.47 -3.27
CA LYS A 9 -28.93 -8.93 -3.23
C LYS A 9 -28.33 -9.42 -4.53
N THR A 10 -27.23 -10.15 -4.44
CA THR A 10 -26.52 -10.71 -5.60
C THR A 10 -26.66 -12.23 -5.61
N ALA A 11 -26.81 -12.81 -6.79
CA ALA A 11 -26.89 -14.25 -7.02
C ALA A 11 -26.26 -14.54 -8.40
N PHE A 12 -24.92 -14.51 -8.45
CA PHE A 12 -24.18 -14.83 -9.66
C PHE A 12 -23.84 -16.31 -9.75
N ASP A 13 -23.82 -16.85 -10.98
CA ASP A 13 -23.48 -18.25 -11.24
C ASP A 13 -21.97 -18.51 -11.19
N ALA A 14 -21.15 -17.46 -11.34
CA ALA A 14 -19.69 -17.55 -11.33
C ALA A 14 -19.07 -16.29 -10.71
N GLU A 15 -17.93 -16.45 -10.03
CA GLU A 15 -17.20 -15.42 -9.31
C GLU A 15 -16.80 -14.22 -10.20
N TRP A 16 -16.35 -14.48 -11.42
CA TRP A 16 -15.98 -13.43 -12.37
C TRP A 16 -17.14 -12.47 -12.72
N GLN A 17 -18.39 -12.92 -12.59
CA GLN A 17 -19.56 -12.05 -12.83
C GLN A 17 -19.72 -11.04 -11.71
N GLN A 18 -19.46 -11.45 -10.45
CA GLN A 18 -19.40 -10.56 -9.31
C GLN A 18 -18.29 -9.53 -9.50
N GLU A 19 -17.07 -9.97 -9.86
CA GLU A 19 -15.92 -9.08 -10.06
C GLU A 19 -16.18 -8.01 -11.12
N VAL A 20 -16.78 -8.39 -12.27
CA VAL A 20 -17.11 -7.44 -13.35
C VAL A 20 -18.20 -6.45 -12.89
N PHE A 21 -19.18 -6.93 -12.14
CA PHE A 21 -20.24 -6.10 -11.59
C PHE A 21 -19.69 -5.07 -10.60
N ASP A 22 -18.88 -5.53 -9.64
CA ASP A 22 -18.25 -4.69 -8.62
C ASP A 22 -17.33 -3.64 -9.25
N GLN A 23 -16.51 -4.04 -10.24
CA GLN A 23 -15.65 -3.11 -10.96
C GLN A 23 -16.45 -2.00 -11.66
N THR A 24 -17.57 -2.35 -12.27
CA THR A 24 -18.42 -1.34 -12.93
C THR A 24 -19.02 -0.36 -11.91
N LEU A 25 -19.42 -0.83 -10.73
CA LEU A 25 -19.89 0.07 -9.67
C LEU A 25 -18.78 0.95 -9.09
N CYS A 26 -17.57 0.42 -8.98
CA CYS A 26 -16.39 1.22 -8.60
C CYS A 26 -16.09 2.30 -9.65
N ASP A 27 -16.18 1.99 -10.94
CA ASP A 27 -16.01 2.96 -12.03
C ASP A 27 -17.09 4.06 -12.01
N LEU A 28 -18.28 3.75 -11.47
CA LEU A 28 -19.38 4.70 -11.22
C LEU A 28 -19.22 5.46 -9.89
N GLY A 29 -18.16 5.19 -9.15
CA GLY A 29 -17.77 5.95 -7.96
C GLY A 29 -18.15 5.33 -6.62
N VAL A 30 -18.42 4.03 -6.58
CA VAL A 30 -18.46 3.27 -5.31
C VAL A 30 -17.04 3.19 -4.76
N ASP A 31 -16.88 3.60 -3.51
CA ASP A 31 -15.58 3.67 -2.84
C ASP A 31 -15.23 2.37 -2.08
N THR A 32 -16.24 1.72 -1.52
CA THR A 32 -16.06 0.56 -0.64
C THR A 32 -17.19 -0.44 -0.86
N ILE A 33 -16.85 -1.72 -0.82
CA ILE A 33 -17.79 -2.84 -0.90
C ILE A 33 -17.57 -3.72 0.33
N ASP A 34 -18.65 -3.98 1.07
CA ASP A 34 -18.67 -4.90 2.20
C ASP A 34 -19.79 -5.92 2.01
N GLY A 35 -19.43 -7.09 1.53
CA GLY A 35 -20.39 -8.15 1.17
C GLY A 35 -21.36 -7.70 0.08
N THR A 36 -22.59 -7.36 0.45
CA THR A 36 -23.66 -6.90 -0.45
C THR A 36 -23.98 -5.41 -0.27
N ASP A 37 -23.17 -4.71 0.52
CA ASP A 37 -23.32 -3.29 0.82
C ASP A 37 -22.26 -2.47 0.09
N TYR A 38 -22.71 -1.50 -0.71
CA TYR A 38 -21.89 -0.69 -1.59
C TYR A 38 -21.92 0.77 -1.14
N TYR A 39 -20.81 1.29 -0.67
CA TYR A 39 -20.69 2.64 -0.11
C TYR A 39 -20.26 3.64 -1.17
N ILE A 40 -20.98 4.75 -1.28
CA ILE A 40 -20.74 5.78 -2.29
C ILE A 40 -20.86 7.18 -1.67
N PRO A 41 -19.96 8.14 -1.99
CA PRO A 41 -20.11 9.53 -1.57
C PRO A 41 -21.43 10.12 -2.07
N SER A 42 -22.12 10.89 -1.21
CA SER A 42 -23.46 11.42 -1.51
C SER A 42 -23.49 12.29 -2.75
N ASP A 43 -22.48 13.10 -2.97
CA ASP A 43 -22.37 13.97 -4.15
C ASP A 43 -22.08 13.18 -5.44
N VAL A 44 -21.43 12.02 -5.34
CA VAL A 44 -21.21 11.10 -6.47
C VAL A 44 -22.53 10.36 -6.77
N LEU A 45 -23.21 9.87 -5.74
CA LEU A 45 -24.51 9.21 -5.92
C LEU A 45 -25.51 10.13 -6.63
N GLU A 46 -25.63 11.39 -6.22
CA GLU A 46 -26.54 12.36 -6.85
C GLU A 46 -26.26 12.51 -8.37
N ARG A 47 -25.00 12.45 -8.77
CA ARG A 47 -24.60 12.57 -10.18
C ARG A 47 -24.77 11.28 -10.97
N GLN A 48 -24.54 10.13 -10.34
CA GLN A 48 -24.44 8.83 -11.01
C GLN A 48 -25.65 7.91 -10.74
N ILE A 49 -26.65 8.34 -9.97
CA ILE A 49 -27.76 7.49 -9.53
C ILE A 49 -28.47 6.78 -10.69
N SER A 50 -28.67 7.48 -11.82
CA SER A 50 -29.35 6.90 -12.99
C SER A 50 -28.54 5.78 -13.64
N ASP A 51 -27.23 5.95 -13.74
CA ASP A 51 -26.33 4.98 -14.34
C ASP A 51 -26.15 3.76 -13.42
N ILE A 52 -26.05 3.99 -12.12
CA ILE A 52 -25.99 2.93 -11.10
C ILE A 52 -27.27 2.11 -11.11
N GLN A 53 -28.45 2.72 -11.07
CA GLN A 53 -29.73 2.02 -11.12
C GLN A 53 -29.91 1.28 -12.44
N SER A 54 -29.49 1.86 -13.55
CA SER A 54 -29.50 1.21 -14.86
C SER A 54 -28.61 -0.02 -14.86
N HIS A 55 -27.39 0.07 -14.35
CA HIS A 55 -26.47 -1.06 -14.28
C HIS A 55 -27.04 -2.20 -13.41
N ILE A 56 -27.53 -1.88 -12.22
CA ILE A 56 -28.17 -2.84 -11.31
C ILE A 56 -29.37 -3.55 -12.00
N SER A 57 -30.26 -2.77 -12.63
CA SER A 57 -31.48 -3.30 -13.22
C SER A 57 -31.26 -4.17 -14.47
N HIS A 58 -30.15 -3.96 -15.18
CA HIS A 58 -29.80 -4.73 -16.38
C HIS A 58 -28.87 -5.92 -16.08
N THR A 59 -28.38 -6.05 -14.84
CA THR A 59 -27.52 -7.18 -14.47
C THR A 59 -28.36 -8.34 -13.92
N ALA A 60 -28.32 -9.47 -14.60
CA ALA A 60 -29.03 -10.68 -14.16
C ALA A 60 -28.49 -11.17 -12.80
N GLY A 61 -29.39 -11.53 -11.90
CA GLY A 61 -29.03 -12.02 -10.57
C GLY A 61 -28.76 -10.91 -9.55
N VAL A 62 -28.96 -9.64 -9.88
CA VAL A 62 -28.82 -8.52 -8.95
C VAL A 62 -30.18 -7.87 -8.67
N THR A 63 -30.43 -7.56 -7.42
CA THR A 63 -31.64 -6.88 -6.96
C THR A 63 -31.25 -5.76 -6.01
N LEU A 64 -31.69 -4.53 -6.31
CA LEU A 64 -31.58 -3.40 -5.38
C LEU A 64 -32.61 -3.61 -4.25
N LEU A 65 -32.15 -3.61 -3.02
CA LEU A 65 -32.98 -3.69 -1.82
C LEU A 65 -33.34 -2.30 -1.31
N ASP A 66 -32.33 -1.47 -1.07
CA ASP A 66 -32.51 -0.11 -0.57
C ASP A 66 -31.28 0.77 -0.88
N ILE A 67 -31.46 2.09 -0.75
CA ILE A 67 -30.38 3.09 -0.76
C ILE A 67 -30.62 4.00 0.43
N GLU A 68 -29.77 3.90 1.44
CA GLU A 68 -29.90 4.67 2.68
C GLU A 68 -28.79 5.72 2.79
N ALA A 69 -29.11 6.88 3.34
CA ALA A 69 -28.08 7.79 3.79
C ALA A 69 -27.37 7.17 4.99
N CYS A 70 -26.05 7.02 4.93
CA CYS A 70 -25.31 6.64 6.11
C CYS A 70 -25.55 7.68 7.20
N PRO A 71 -25.90 7.28 8.44
CA PRO A 71 -26.05 8.22 9.53
C PRO A 71 -24.77 9.06 9.66
N ASP A 72 -24.92 10.34 10.01
CA ASP A 72 -23.78 11.23 10.33
C ASP A 72 -23.05 10.78 11.62
N GLU A 73 -23.19 9.51 11.99
CA GLU A 73 -22.38 8.90 13.03
C GLU A 73 -20.94 8.85 12.52
N ASN A 74 -20.06 9.32 13.35
CA ASN A 74 -18.62 9.34 13.10
C ASN A 74 -18.11 7.92 12.81
N TRP A 75 -18.25 7.48 11.56
CA TRP A 75 -17.79 6.17 11.09
C TRP A 75 -16.31 5.97 11.43
N ASN A 76 -15.53 7.06 11.43
CA ASN A 76 -14.18 7.03 11.93
C ASN A 76 -14.15 6.62 13.41
N ALA A 77 -15.07 7.09 14.26
CA ALA A 77 -15.07 6.70 15.68
C ALA A 77 -15.48 5.24 15.88
N THR A 78 -16.42 4.72 15.11
CA THR A 78 -16.81 3.30 15.17
C THR A 78 -15.67 2.45 14.62
N TRP A 79 -15.13 2.80 13.45
CA TRP A 79 -14.00 2.12 12.84
C TRP A 79 -12.74 2.20 13.71
N GLU A 80 -12.41 3.37 14.27
CA GLU A 80 -11.31 3.56 15.23
C GLU A 80 -11.49 2.73 16.51
N SER A 81 -12.75 2.53 16.98
CA SER A 81 -13.04 1.66 18.12
C SER A 81 -12.83 0.17 17.80
N GLU A 82 -13.05 -0.22 16.55
CA GLU A 82 -12.84 -1.58 16.04
C GLU A 82 -11.39 -1.83 15.61
N HIS A 83 -10.66 -0.77 15.23
CA HIS A 83 -9.26 -0.80 14.81
C HIS A 83 -8.40 0.09 15.72
N PRO A 84 -8.23 -0.30 16.99
CA PRO A 84 -7.51 0.50 17.95
C PRO A 84 -6.04 0.65 17.55
N MET A 85 -5.42 1.68 18.11
CA MET A 85 -3.97 1.89 17.98
C MET A 85 -3.23 0.57 18.25
N GLN A 86 -2.38 0.19 17.31
CA GLN A 86 -1.55 -1.00 17.39
C GLN A 86 -0.20 -0.63 18.01
N GLU A 87 0.22 -1.40 19.00
CA GLU A 87 1.57 -1.30 19.57
C GLU A 87 2.43 -2.43 18.99
N LEU A 88 3.47 -2.04 18.26
CA LEU A 88 4.37 -2.92 17.53
C LEU A 88 5.74 -3.00 18.21
N PRO A 89 6.63 -3.93 17.82
CA PRO A 89 7.98 -4.04 18.37
C PRO A 89 8.70 -2.69 18.45
N LEU A 90 9.60 -2.53 19.42
CA LEU A 90 10.34 -1.30 19.72
C LEU A 90 9.44 -0.09 20.08
N GLY A 91 8.19 -0.34 20.50
CA GLY A 91 7.24 0.69 20.92
C GLY A 91 6.78 1.60 19.77
N VAL A 92 6.75 1.09 18.53
CA VAL A 92 6.11 1.79 17.41
C VAL A 92 4.60 1.69 17.55
N ARG A 93 3.91 2.82 17.40
CA ARG A 93 2.45 2.91 17.52
C ARG A 93 1.85 3.30 16.18
N ILE A 94 0.85 2.56 15.73
CA ILE A 94 0.18 2.79 14.45
C ILE A 94 -1.34 2.86 14.66
N ILE A 95 -1.94 3.90 14.14
CA ILE A 95 -3.40 4.00 13.98
C ILE A 95 -3.66 3.79 12.48
N PRO A 96 -4.24 2.65 12.07
CA PRO A 96 -4.28 2.29 10.66
C PRO A 96 -5.33 3.06 9.85
N HIS A 97 -6.25 3.80 10.45
CA HIS A 97 -7.40 4.39 9.77
C HIS A 97 -7.89 3.49 8.61
N CYS A 98 -8.08 4.02 7.40
CA CYS A 98 -8.44 3.22 6.22
C CYS A 98 -7.23 2.77 5.40
N ALA A 99 -5.99 3.00 5.86
CA ALA A 99 -4.78 2.67 5.13
C ALA A 99 -4.29 1.25 5.44
N PHE A 100 -3.72 0.58 4.42
CA PHE A 100 -3.07 -0.72 4.60
C PHE A 100 -1.79 -0.60 5.43
N GLY A 101 -1.46 -1.63 6.22
CA GLY A 101 -0.19 -1.70 6.93
C GLY A 101 -0.30 -1.48 8.45
N ALA A 102 -1.35 -2.01 9.09
CA ALA A 102 -1.48 -2.00 10.56
C ALA A 102 -0.32 -2.69 11.31
N GLY A 103 0.56 -3.39 10.59
CA GLY A 103 1.76 -4.01 11.16
C GLY A 103 1.63 -5.50 11.50
N HIS A 104 0.41 -6.02 11.59
CA HIS A 104 0.17 -7.43 11.96
C HIS A 104 0.00 -8.37 10.76
N HIS A 105 -0.20 -7.83 9.55
CA HIS A 105 -0.27 -8.65 8.36
C HIS A 105 1.09 -9.33 8.11
N GLU A 106 1.08 -10.56 7.65
CA GLU A 106 2.26 -11.41 7.47
C GLU A 106 3.37 -10.72 6.66
N THR A 107 2.99 -10.04 5.58
CA THR A 107 3.94 -9.31 4.72
C THR A 107 4.61 -8.16 5.46
N THR A 108 3.84 -7.38 6.22
CA THR A 108 4.34 -6.24 6.98
C THR A 108 5.22 -6.70 8.14
N SER A 109 4.81 -7.74 8.87
CA SER A 109 5.59 -8.33 9.96
C SER A 109 6.94 -8.85 9.48
N MET A 110 6.98 -9.58 8.35
CA MET A 110 8.25 -10.05 7.75
C MET A 110 9.19 -8.89 7.42
N MET A 111 8.67 -7.80 6.87
CA MET A 111 9.49 -6.63 6.55
C MET A 111 9.99 -5.90 7.80
N ILE A 112 9.15 -5.73 8.82
CA ILE A 112 9.53 -5.14 10.11
C ILE A 112 10.65 -5.93 10.78
N GLU A 113 10.48 -7.25 10.92
CA GLU A 113 11.50 -8.13 11.51
C GLU A 113 12.82 -8.05 10.75
N THR A 114 12.74 -8.03 9.42
CA THR A 114 13.93 -7.91 8.57
C THR A 114 14.60 -6.55 8.69
N LEU A 115 13.83 -5.45 8.83
CA LEU A 115 14.38 -4.13 9.10
C LEU A 115 15.14 -4.09 10.44
N ILE A 116 14.52 -4.60 11.50
CA ILE A 116 15.14 -4.64 12.84
C ILE A 116 16.44 -5.44 12.79
N GLU A 117 16.43 -6.61 12.16
CA GLU A 117 17.60 -7.47 12.02
C GLU A 117 18.72 -6.77 11.21
N ALA A 118 18.40 -6.26 10.02
CA ALA A 118 19.39 -5.68 9.12
C ALA A 118 20.05 -4.42 9.70
N PHE A 119 19.26 -3.51 10.29
CA PHE A 119 19.80 -2.31 10.92
C PHE A 119 20.61 -2.62 12.19
N SER A 120 20.29 -3.68 12.94
CA SER A 120 21.11 -4.08 14.09
C SER A 120 22.49 -4.59 13.69
N HIS A 121 22.61 -5.24 12.53
CA HIS A 121 23.90 -5.73 12.01
C HIS A 121 24.68 -4.68 11.24
N GLN A 122 24.00 -3.78 10.51
CA GLN A 122 24.62 -2.79 9.63
C GLN A 122 23.91 -1.43 9.71
N PRO A 123 23.94 -0.72 10.83
CA PRO A 123 23.15 0.49 11.06
C PRO A 123 23.48 1.65 10.08
N SER A 124 24.68 1.66 9.49
CA SER A 124 25.08 2.70 8.53
C SER A 124 24.83 2.34 7.06
N ALA A 125 24.33 1.13 6.77
CA ALA A 125 24.12 0.69 5.39
C ALA A 125 22.93 1.39 4.72
N PHE A 126 21.87 1.69 5.48
CA PHE A 126 20.59 2.16 4.96
C PHE A 126 20.30 3.61 5.37
N ARG A 127 21.11 4.55 4.85
CA ARG A 127 20.97 5.98 5.21
C ARG A 127 19.84 6.68 4.48
N HIS A 128 19.63 6.34 3.20
CA HIS A 128 18.60 6.90 2.34
C HIS A 128 17.61 5.81 1.96
N VAL A 129 16.40 5.91 2.48
CA VAL A 129 15.35 4.89 2.32
C VAL A 129 14.19 5.48 1.54
N LEU A 130 13.66 4.70 0.61
CA LEU A 130 12.38 4.93 -0.06
C LEU A 130 11.39 3.86 0.40
N ASP A 131 10.22 4.27 0.83
CA ASP A 131 9.07 3.40 1.09
C ASP A 131 7.99 3.68 0.04
N HIS A 132 7.78 2.75 -0.88
CA HIS A 132 6.85 2.88 -2.01
C HIS A 132 5.56 2.10 -1.76
N GLY A 133 4.43 2.81 -1.75
CA GLY A 133 3.15 2.31 -1.25
C GLY A 133 3.16 2.25 0.28
N THR A 134 3.42 3.40 0.90
CA THR A 134 3.72 3.48 2.34
C THR A 134 2.52 3.16 3.24
N GLY A 135 1.29 3.33 2.75
CA GLY A 135 0.06 3.08 3.51
C GLY A 135 0.05 3.85 4.83
N THR A 136 0.05 3.15 5.95
CA THR A 136 0.11 3.75 7.30
C THR A 136 1.45 4.42 7.63
N GLY A 137 2.46 4.29 6.79
CA GLY A 137 3.82 4.78 7.06
C GLY A 137 4.67 3.85 7.94
N VAL A 138 4.18 2.68 8.31
CA VAL A 138 4.82 1.80 9.31
C VAL A 138 6.26 1.45 8.95
N LEU A 139 6.56 1.07 7.71
CA LEU A 139 7.91 0.69 7.29
C LEU A 139 8.85 1.91 7.26
N ALA A 140 8.37 3.04 6.77
CA ALA A 140 9.10 4.31 6.80
C ALA A 140 9.43 4.76 8.23
N ILE A 141 8.47 4.63 9.16
CA ILE A 141 8.65 4.93 10.59
C ILE A 141 9.71 4.03 11.21
N TYR A 142 9.66 2.71 10.94
CA TYR A 142 10.69 1.78 11.39
C TYR A 142 12.06 2.14 10.84
N ALA A 143 12.20 2.37 9.53
CA ALA A 143 13.46 2.76 8.93
C ALA A 143 14.05 4.01 9.61
N LYS A 144 13.21 5.01 9.88
CA LYS A 144 13.63 6.25 10.55
C LYS A 144 14.06 6.02 12.00
N ARG A 145 13.28 5.27 12.79
CA ARG A 145 13.63 4.94 14.19
C ARG A 145 14.87 4.08 14.33
N LEU A 146 15.15 3.23 13.36
CA LEU A 146 16.32 2.38 13.33
C LEU A 146 17.58 3.11 12.86
N GLY A 147 17.49 4.37 12.42
CA GLY A 147 18.63 5.24 12.16
C GLY A 147 18.83 5.68 10.72
N ALA A 148 17.85 5.47 9.83
CA ALA A 148 17.89 6.05 8.49
C ALA A 148 17.94 7.60 8.58
N GLU A 149 18.86 8.22 7.83
CA GLU A 149 19.01 9.68 7.85
C GLU A 149 17.87 10.37 7.09
N ASN A 150 17.57 9.87 5.90
CA ASN A 150 16.51 10.40 5.04
C ASN A 150 15.58 9.27 4.66
N VAL A 151 14.29 9.48 4.91
CA VAL A 151 13.24 8.54 4.53
C VAL A 151 12.21 9.31 3.72
N LEU A 152 12.01 8.87 2.47
CA LEU A 152 10.94 9.30 1.60
C LEU A 152 9.88 8.19 1.57
N ALA A 153 8.65 8.55 1.86
CA ALA A 153 7.49 7.66 1.82
C ALA A 153 6.52 8.14 0.73
N LEU A 154 6.11 7.25 -0.15
CA LEU A 154 5.24 7.57 -1.28
C LEU A 154 3.98 6.72 -1.23
N ASP A 155 2.85 7.34 -1.54
CA ASP A 155 1.60 6.63 -1.80
C ASP A 155 0.81 7.34 -2.90
N ILE A 156 -0.08 6.60 -3.59
CA ILE A 156 -0.98 7.16 -4.61
C ILE A 156 -2.28 7.68 -3.99
N ASP A 157 -2.59 7.27 -2.76
CA ASP A 157 -3.79 7.65 -2.03
C ASP A 157 -3.48 8.77 -1.03
N ASP A 158 -4.22 9.87 -1.11
CA ASP A 158 -4.07 11.03 -0.23
C ASP A 158 -4.44 10.74 1.23
N LYS A 159 -5.35 9.78 1.46
CA LYS A 159 -5.70 9.32 2.81
C LYS A 159 -4.53 8.57 3.45
N SER A 160 -3.85 7.73 2.67
CA SER A 160 -2.61 7.04 3.11
C SER A 160 -1.50 8.04 3.44
N VAL A 161 -1.31 9.07 2.61
CA VAL A 161 -0.35 10.15 2.87
C VAL A 161 -0.66 10.87 4.19
N THR A 162 -1.93 11.21 4.42
CA THR A 162 -2.38 11.85 5.66
C THR A 162 -2.13 10.94 6.86
N ASN A 163 -2.51 9.67 6.78
CA ASN A 163 -2.35 8.70 7.86
C ASN A 163 -0.87 8.43 8.19
N ALA A 164 -0.01 8.33 7.16
CA ALA A 164 1.43 8.17 7.37
C ALA A 164 2.05 9.37 8.12
N LEU A 165 1.61 10.59 7.82
CA LEU A 165 2.05 11.80 8.53
C LEU A 165 1.59 11.81 10.00
N GLU A 166 0.34 11.43 10.27
CA GLU A 166 -0.21 11.31 11.62
C GLU A 166 0.53 10.26 12.44
N ASN A 167 0.78 9.08 11.85
CA ASN A 167 1.54 8.02 12.49
C ASN A 167 3.01 8.39 12.72
N ALA A 168 3.63 9.13 11.80
CA ALA A 168 4.99 9.65 12.00
C ALA A 168 5.04 10.61 13.20
N ALA A 169 4.08 11.53 13.30
CA ALA A 169 3.96 12.43 14.45
C ALA A 169 3.70 11.67 15.77
N LEU A 170 2.84 10.65 15.76
CA LEU A 170 2.54 9.79 16.91
C LEU A 170 3.80 9.08 17.44
N ASN A 171 4.77 8.83 16.58
CA ASN A 171 6.03 8.13 16.89
C ASN A 171 7.23 9.08 17.07
N ASP A 172 7.02 10.39 17.09
CA ASP A 172 8.06 11.42 17.23
C ASP A 172 9.16 11.29 16.16
N VAL A 173 8.82 10.92 14.93
CA VAL A 173 9.75 10.83 13.81
C VAL A 173 9.38 11.80 12.70
N THR A 174 10.41 12.29 11.98
CA THR A 174 10.23 13.12 10.79
C THR A 174 10.60 12.32 9.56
N ILE A 175 9.63 12.08 8.68
CA ILE A 175 9.78 11.46 7.37
C ILE A 175 9.17 12.38 6.31
N ASP A 176 9.67 12.31 5.08
CA ASP A 176 9.12 13.04 3.95
C ASP A 176 8.04 12.18 3.30
N VAL A 177 6.77 12.55 3.46
CA VAL A 177 5.64 11.79 2.88
C VAL A 177 5.05 12.58 1.73
N ARG A 178 4.88 11.94 0.57
CA ARG A 178 4.37 12.62 -0.63
C ARG A 178 3.37 11.74 -1.37
N LEU A 179 2.39 12.42 -1.96
CA LEU A 179 1.52 11.79 -2.96
C LEU A 179 2.34 11.47 -4.21
N SER A 180 2.27 10.23 -4.68
CA SER A 180 2.94 9.77 -5.90
C SER A 180 1.97 9.76 -7.06
N ASN A 181 2.46 9.98 -8.27
CA ASN A 181 1.71 9.94 -9.53
C ASN A 181 2.36 8.96 -10.51
N ASP A 182 2.50 7.70 -10.12
CA ASP A 182 3.06 6.59 -10.91
C ASP A 182 4.53 6.75 -11.34
N GLN A 183 5.28 7.67 -10.74
CA GLN A 183 6.71 7.82 -11.00
C GLN A 183 7.50 7.92 -9.72
N LEU A 184 8.55 7.12 -9.63
CA LEU A 184 9.53 7.33 -8.56
C LEU A 184 10.34 8.60 -8.86
N PRO A 185 10.71 9.37 -7.83
CA PRO A 185 11.55 10.53 -8.00
C PRO A 185 13.00 10.09 -8.32
N VAL A 186 13.23 9.71 -9.57
CA VAL A 186 14.57 9.43 -10.11
C VAL A 186 15.16 10.72 -10.66
N SER A 187 16.30 11.12 -10.15
CA SER A 187 16.99 12.28 -10.66
C SER A 187 17.66 11.97 -11.99
N HIS A 188 17.00 12.30 -13.08
CA HIS A 188 17.64 12.39 -14.40
C HIS A 188 18.36 13.74 -14.63
N ASN A 189 18.33 14.65 -13.64
CA ASN A 189 18.95 15.97 -13.77
C ASN A 189 20.09 16.11 -12.78
N PRO A 190 21.34 16.37 -13.21
CA PRO A 190 22.46 16.56 -12.31
C PRO A 190 22.42 17.92 -11.63
N SER A 191 21.34 18.23 -10.93
CA SER A 191 21.32 19.39 -10.03
C SER A 191 22.02 19.00 -8.75
N PRO A 192 23.02 19.77 -8.28
CA PRO A 192 23.93 19.33 -7.25
C PRO A 192 23.33 19.25 -5.81
N VAL A 193 22.03 19.34 -5.65
CA VAL A 193 21.45 19.60 -4.33
C VAL A 193 20.55 18.50 -3.76
N THR A 194 20.07 17.47 -4.50
CA THR A 194 18.95 16.72 -3.93
C THR A 194 18.82 15.21 -4.13
N HIS A 195 19.69 14.49 -4.83
CA HIS A 195 19.37 13.06 -5.01
C HIS A 195 20.58 12.15 -4.84
N ASN A 196 20.88 11.82 -3.60
CA ASN A 196 21.64 10.61 -3.32
C ASN A 196 20.75 9.41 -3.68
N PRO A 197 21.24 8.45 -4.47
CA PRO A 197 20.49 7.24 -4.75
C PRO A 197 20.15 6.50 -3.46
N TYR A 198 19.02 5.76 -3.47
CA TYR A 198 18.55 5.07 -2.27
C TYR A 198 19.44 3.87 -1.94
N ASN A 199 19.79 3.73 -0.67
CA ASN A 199 20.49 2.55 -0.17
C ASN A 199 19.52 1.38 0.07
N LEU A 200 18.26 1.72 0.34
CA LEU A 200 17.18 0.75 0.54
C LEU A 200 15.90 1.28 -0.09
N ILE A 201 15.24 0.43 -0.84
CA ILE A 201 13.86 0.64 -1.29
C ILE A 201 13.01 -0.47 -0.69
N LEU A 202 11.92 -0.07 -0.02
CA LEU A 202 10.89 -0.93 0.54
C LEU A 202 9.64 -0.83 -0.35
N ALA A 203 9.04 -1.97 -0.72
CA ALA A 203 7.79 -1.99 -1.46
C ALA A 203 6.96 -3.21 -1.04
N ASN A 204 5.92 -2.95 -0.25
CA ASN A 204 4.96 -3.97 0.23
C ASN A 204 3.62 -3.77 -0.47
N ILE A 205 3.57 -4.07 -1.78
CA ILE A 205 2.46 -3.78 -2.68
C ILE A 205 2.23 -4.93 -3.66
N HIS A 206 1.13 -4.89 -4.42
CA HIS A 206 0.75 -5.95 -5.34
C HIS A 206 1.82 -6.26 -6.39
N ARG A 207 1.99 -7.58 -6.70
CA ARG A 207 2.94 -8.12 -7.68
C ARG A 207 2.99 -7.34 -9.00
N ASN A 208 1.85 -7.02 -9.59
CA ASN A 208 1.80 -6.38 -10.90
C ASN A 208 2.43 -4.98 -10.87
N ILE A 209 2.23 -4.25 -9.79
CA ILE A 209 2.84 -2.94 -9.56
C ILE A 209 4.34 -3.10 -9.36
N LEU A 210 4.77 -4.06 -8.54
CA LEU A 210 6.20 -4.36 -8.34
C LEU A 210 6.92 -4.64 -9.67
N LEU A 211 6.29 -5.43 -10.55
CA LEU A 211 6.84 -5.73 -11.88
C LEU A 211 6.94 -4.49 -12.77
N SER A 212 5.93 -3.62 -12.76
CA SER A 212 5.90 -2.40 -13.58
C SER A 212 6.96 -1.38 -13.14
N PHE A 213 7.26 -1.32 -11.84
CA PHE A 213 8.24 -0.40 -11.28
C PHE A 213 9.67 -0.95 -11.23
N MET A 214 9.90 -2.21 -11.59
CA MET A 214 11.22 -2.86 -11.50
C MET A 214 12.35 -2.06 -12.17
N PRO A 215 12.19 -1.51 -13.39
CA PRO A 215 13.22 -0.65 -14.01
C PRO A 215 13.51 0.58 -13.15
N GLN A 216 12.47 1.26 -12.66
CA GLN A 216 12.62 2.48 -11.86
C GLN A 216 13.30 2.20 -10.52
N TYR A 217 13.00 1.06 -9.87
CA TYR A 217 13.71 0.63 -8.66
C TYR A 217 15.20 0.43 -8.92
N ALA A 218 15.53 -0.27 -10.00
CA ALA A 218 16.92 -0.51 -10.36
C ALA A 218 17.69 0.80 -10.62
N ASP A 219 17.06 1.77 -11.29
CA ASP A 219 17.66 3.09 -11.56
C ASP A 219 17.82 3.93 -10.29
N ALA A 220 16.83 3.89 -9.39
CA ALA A 220 16.82 4.68 -8.16
C ALA A 220 17.80 4.17 -7.08
N LEU A 221 18.20 2.90 -7.12
CA LEU A 221 19.10 2.29 -6.16
C LEU A 221 20.55 2.74 -6.34
N ALA A 222 21.21 2.99 -5.23
CA ALA A 222 22.67 3.12 -5.16
C ALA A 222 23.38 1.82 -5.61
N PRO A 223 24.64 1.87 -6.05
CA PRO A 223 25.46 0.67 -6.15
C PRO A 223 25.50 -0.06 -4.81
N GLU A 224 25.32 -1.38 -4.82
CA GLU A 224 25.19 -2.22 -3.61
C GLU A 224 23.94 -1.94 -2.75
N GLY A 225 23.03 -1.07 -3.20
CA GLY A 225 21.74 -0.82 -2.54
C GLY A 225 20.80 -2.04 -2.64
N GLU A 226 19.83 -2.10 -1.74
CA GLU A 226 18.91 -3.21 -1.65
C GLU A 226 17.47 -2.78 -2.00
N LEU A 227 16.74 -3.70 -2.65
CA LEU A 227 15.31 -3.63 -2.90
C LEU A 227 14.63 -4.76 -2.16
N TRP A 228 13.70 -4.42 -1.27
CA TRP A 228 12.93 -5.38 -0.51
C TRP A 228 11.48 -5.35 -0.97
N LEU A 229 10.99 -6.50 -1.44
CA LEU A 229 9.67 -6.66 -2.02
C LEU A 229 8.83 -7.59 -1.16
N SER A 230 7.57 -7.24 -0.90
CA SER A 230 6.55 -8.09 -0.31
C SER A 230 5.16 -7.69 -0.81
N GLY A 231 4.08 -8.32 -0.32
CA GLY A 231 2.71 -8.08 -0.81
C GLY A 231 2.33 -9.02 -1.96
N PHE A 232 2.97 -10.19 -2.03
CA PHE A 232 2.72 -11.20 -3.06
C PHE A 232 2.86 -12.61 -2.47
N TYR A 233 2.30 -13.61 -3.17
CA TYR A 233 2.36 -15.01 -2.77
C TYR A 233 3.67 -15.69 -3.18
N GLU A 234 3.99 -16.79 -2.51
CA GLU A 234 5.21 -17.57 -2.80
C GLU A 234 5.35 -17.93 -4.28
N GLU A 235 4.26 -18.30 -4.94
CA GLU A 235 4.24 -18.69 -6.35
C GLU A 235 4.72 -17.56 -7.30
N ASP A 236 4.58 -16.31 -6.89
CA ASP A 236 4.99 -15.13 -7.65
C ASP A 236 6.48 -14.80 -7.52
N ALA A 237 7.15 -15.34 -6.50
CA ALA A 237 8.53 -15.00 -6.18
C ALA A 237 9.48 -15.24 -7.35
N LYS A 238 9.31 -16.37 -8.06
CA LYS A 238 10.13 -16.72 -9.23
C LYS A 238 10.03 -15.67 -10.33
N THR A 239 8.82 -15.21 -10.64
CA THR A 239 8.56 -14.20 -11.69
C THR A 239 9.21 -12.87 -11.33
N LEU A 240 9.10 -12.44 -10.08
CA LEU A 240 9.73 -11.20 -9.59
C LEU A 240 11.26 -11.27 -9.61
N ILE A 241 11.84 -12.40 -9.20
CA ILE A 241 13.31 -12.61 -9.24
C ILE A 241 13.82 -12.62 -10.69
N GLU A 242 13.14 -13.28 -11.62
CA GLU A 242 13.53 -13.29 -13.03
C GLU A 242 13.47 -11.88 -13.65
N ALA A 243 12.41 -11.13 -13.36
CA ALA A 243 12.31 -9.73 -13.78
C ALA A 243 13.43 -8.87 -13.17
N ALA A 244 13.70 -8.99 -11.88
CA ALA A 244 14.73 -8.23 -11.19
C ALA A 244 16.13 -8.46 -11.77
N ARG A 245 16.47 -9.70 -12.10
CA ARG A 245 17.76 -10.08 -12.73
C ARG A 245 18.01 -9.36 -14.04
N SER A 246 16.96 -9.10 -14.83
CA SER A 246 17.07 -8.38 -16.11
C SER A 246 17.54 -6.93 -15.92
N TYR A 247 17.42 -6.40 -14.70
CA TYR A 247 17.86 -5.05 -14.33
C TYR A 247 19.05 -5.03 -13.37
N GLY A 248 19.83 -6.13 -13.28
CA GLY A 248 21.03 -6.19 -12.46
C GLY A 248 20.78 -6.32 -10.95
N LEU A 249 19.58 -6.73 -10.56
CA LEU A 249 19.23 -7.00 -9.16
C LEU A 249 19.32 -8.50 -8.89
N GLN A 250 20.09 -8.90 -7.88
CA GLN A 250 20.31 -10.31 -7.53
C GLN A 250 19.62 -10.63 -6.20
N PRO A 251 18.90 -11.75 -6.08
CA PRO A 251 18.28 -12.16 -4.83
C PRO A 251 19.37 -12.55 -3.82
N ILE A 252 19.25 -12.02 -2.61
CA ILE A 252 20.15 -12.32 -1.49
C ILE A 252 19.43 -13.07 -0.36
N GLU A 253 18.11 -12.91 -0.26
CA GLU A 253 17.29 -13.58 0.75
C GLU A 253 15.85 -13.71 0.27
N THR A 254 15.17 -14.78 0.69
CA THR A 254 13.72 -14.97 0.52
C THR A 254 13.18 -15.49 1.84
N LYS A 255 12.17 -14.83 2.39
CA LYS A 255 11.43 -15.22 3.59
C LYS A 255 9.98 -15.57 3.25
N LYS A 256 9.35 -16.42 4.06
CA LYS A 256 7.95 -16.84 3.90
C LYS A 256 7.23 -16.81 5.23
N ASN A 257 5.97 -16.44 5.19
CA ASN A 257 5.05 -16.56 6.30
C ASN A 257 3.66 -16.93 5.77
N GLY A 258 3.21 -18.17 6.04
CA GLY A 258 2.04 -18.74 5.40
C GLY A 258 2.23 -18.83 3.88
N GLU A 259 1.29 -18.29 3.13
CA GLU A 259 1.33 -18.20 1.66
C GLU A 259 2.10 -16.99 1.14
N TRP A 260 2.40 -16.03 2.02
CA TRP A 260 3.06 -14.77 1.69
C TRP A 260 4.58 -14.90 1.63
N CYS A 261 5.16 -14.06 0.77
CA CYS A 261 6.59 -14.05 0.51
C CYS A 261 7.18 -12.63 0.60
N MET A 262 8.45 -12.59 0.99
CA MET A 262 9.30 -11.42 0.94
C MET A 262 10.62 -11.79 0.27
N ILE A 263 11.12 -10.89 -0.61
CA ILE A 263 12.40 -11.06 -1.30
C ILE A 263 13.27 -9.83 -1.01
N ARG A 264 14.54 -10.08 -0.66
CA ARG A 264 15.59 -9.06 -0.66
C ARG A 264 16.43 -9.23 -1.91
N LEU A 265 16.58 -8.15 -2.65
CA LEU A 265 17.36 -8.06 -3.87
C LEU A 265 18.49 -7.05 -3.65
N LYS A 266 19.65 -7.28 -4.24
CA LYS A 266 20.81 -6.39 -4.16
C LYS A 266 21.26 -5.97 -5.55
N LYS A 267 21.50 -4.66 -5.73
CA LYS A 267 22.06 -4.13 -6.98
C LYS A 267 23.54 -4.49 -7.08
N VAL A 268 23.90 -5.28 -8.07
CA VAL A 268 25.30 -5.64 -8.33
C VAL A 268 25.98 -4.53 -9.15
N ARG A 269 27.25 -4.29 -8.88
CA ARG A 269 28.05 -3.41 -9.74
C ARG A 269 28.24 -4.10 -11.10
N ILE A 270 27.80 -3.42 -12.14
CA ILE A 270 28.12 -3.79 -13.53
C ILE A 270 29.45 -3.16 -13.88
#